data_5fd750bf37621a4c859072f6e6da12ca
#
_entry.id   5fd750bf37621a4c859072f6e6da12ca
#
_cell.length_a   1.000
_cell.length_b   1.000
_cell.length_c   1.000
_cell.angle_alpha   90.00
_cell.angle_beta   90.00
_cell.angle_gamma   90.00
#
_symmetry.space_group_name_H-M   'P 1'
#
loop_
_entity.id
_entity.type
_entity.pdbx_description
1 polymer ?
#
loop_
_entity_poly.entity_id
_entity_poly.type
_entity_poly.pdbx_seq_one_letter_code
_entity_poly.pdbx_strand_id
1 'polypeptide(L)'
;LLIFSHTVWAGFTIPGYELVYTAPTETTLNADDLRQPDEVWKQLFDGAQHSISLGEFYVADRPGSKLDSVLQHLRKAGERGVKIRLLLEEKGVRISTPETLEQLKMIPGFELRIIPYHKLSGGILHAKYILVDGKQAYMGSQNLDWRSLEHIHETGLLISDPAVVAQIQAIFEQDWQAQQALAQQQPVPRPLAAPTEPTRPDNYLVASPREFNPAGILDSQAELPRLLAEAKQRVRVQVMDYVPLSYGAEHTRPYYAVIDTALRSAAARGVQIELMVADWSTKQPNISYLKSLAVLPNVHIKIVTIPQASSGFIPFARVLHSKVMTIDKQKTWIGTSNWSGGYLDNSRNMEMILNNGAMTARVDKLYEQLWNSPYAQPLRIDYDYPTPVPGGTSEGLK
;
A
#
# COMPACT_ATOMS: atom_id res chain seq x y z
N LEU A 1 0.43 -22.84 -40.53
CA LEU A 1 0.50 -21.64 -39.61
C LEU A 1 -0.18 -22.03 -38.29
N LEU A 2 0.61 -22.42 -37.29
CA LEU A 2 0.11 -22.67 -35.93
C LEU A 2 0.02 -21.29 -35.26
N ILE A 3 -1.22 -20.79 -35.08
CA ILE A 3 -1.52 -19.63 -34.27
C ILE A 3 -1.47 -20.11 -32.82
N PHE A 4 -0.37 -19.85 -32.12
CA PHE A 4 -0.33 -19.93 -30.66
C PHE A 4 -1.17 -18.78 -30.10
N SER A 5 -2.43 -19.08 -29.78
CA SER A 5 -3.19 -18.19 -28.94
C SER A 5 -2.56 -18.21 -27.55
N HIS A 6 -1.80 -17.17 -27.23
CA HIS A 6 -1.45 -16.90 -25.85
C HIS A 6 -2.76 -16.58 -25.13
N THR A 7 -3.27 -17.55 -24.39
CA THR A 7 -4.33 -17.30 -23.42
C THR A 7 -3.73 -16.37 -22.37
N VAL A 8 -3.94 -15.07 -22.54
CA VAL A 8 -3.70 -14.12 -21.46
C VAL A 8 -4.72 -14.49 -20.38
N TRP A 9 -4.24 -15.07 -19.31
CA TRP A 9 -5.07 -15.33 -18.15
C TRP A 9 -5.53 -13.96 -17.64
N ALA A 10 -6.82 -13.66 -17.84
CA ALA A 10 -7.41 -12.46 -17.31
C ALA A 10 -7.48 -12.65 -15.80
N GLY A 11 -6.86 -11.74 -15.03
CA GLY A 11 -6.97 -11.71 -13.58
C GLY A 11 -8.42 -11.44 -13.13
N PHE A 12 -8.69 -11.55 -11.83
CA PHE A 12 -10.01 -11.23 -11.29
C PHE A 12 -10.31 -9.74 -11.45
N THR A 13 -11.38 -9.41 -12.16
CA THR A 13 -11.78 -8.04 -12.49
C THR A 13 -13.23 -7.75 -12.12
N ILE A 14 -13.48 -6.49 -11.76
CA ILE A 14 -14.79 -5.84 -11.82
C ILE A 14 -14.67 -4.63 -12.76
N PRO A 15 -15.77 -4.01 -13.21
CA PRO A 15 -15.68 -2.85 -14.10
C PRO A 15 -14.75 -1.76 -13.56
N GLY A 16 -13.67 -1.49 -14.28
CA GLY A 16 -12.67 -0.48 -13.95
C GLY A 16 -11.56 -0.89 -12.99
N TYR A 17 -11.58 -2.12 -12.44
CA TYR A 17 -10.63 -2.55 -11.41
C TYR A 17 -10.25 -4.01 -11.56
N GLU A 18 -8.95 -4.31 -11.42
CA GLU A 18 -8.42 -5.66 -11.33
C GLU A 18 -7.64 -5.83 -10.03
N LEU A 19 -7.92 -6.92 -9.30
CA LEU A 19 -7.17 -7.25 -8.09
C LEU A 19 -5.84 -7.90 -8.45
N VAL A 20 -4.74 -7.35 -7.92
CA VAL A 20 -3.38 -7.80 -8.15
C VAL A 20 -2.77 -8.26 -6.83
N TYR A 21 -2.01 -9.34 -6.86
CA TYR A 21 -1.57 -9.99 -5.64
C TYR A 21 -0.14 -10.54 -5.74
N THR A 22 0.65 -10.35 -4.68
CA THR A 22 1.92 -11.04 -4.49
C THR A 22 1.80 -12.05 -3.37
N ALA A 23 1.93 -13.33 -3.70
CA ALA A 23 2.17 -14.39 -2.72
C ALA A 23 3.68 -14.50 -2.48
N PRO A 24 4.16 -14.53 -1.23
CA PRO A 24 5.55 -14.84 -0.96
C PRO A 24 5.91 -16.22 -1.54
N THR A 25 7.01 -16.28 -2.27
CA THR A 25 7.51 -17.56 -2.83
C THR A 25 7.70 -18.61 -1.72
N GLU A 26 7.64 -19.88 -2.07
CA GLU A 26 7.79 -20.99 -1.12
C GLU A 26 6.74 -20.96 0.01
N THR A 27 5.52 -20.52 -0.31
CA THR A 27 4.36 -20.58 0.59
C THR A 27 3.18 -21.23 -0.12
N THR A 28 2.15 -21.58 0.65
CA THR A 28 0.88 -22.13 0.11
C THR A 28 -0.17 -21.03 -0.16
N LEU A 29 0.28 -19.78 -0.33
CA LEU A 29 -0.59 -18.61 -0.45
C LEU A 29 -0.87 -18.20 -1.91
N ASN A 30 -0.52 -19.04 -2.89
CA ASN A 30 -0.77 -18.75 -4.30
C ASN A 30 -2.26 -18.57 -4.61
N ALA A 31 -2.54 -17.72 -5.59
CA ALA A 31 -3.88 -17.44 -6.11
C ALA A 31 -3.79 -17.36 -7.64
N ASP A 32 -4.02 -18.51 -8.31
CA ASP A 32 -3.77 -18.67 -9.75
C ASP A 32 -4.70 -17.84 -10.64
N ASP A 33 -5.83 -17.36 -10.10
CA ASP A 33 -6.77 -16.47 -10.75
C ASP A 33 -6.44 -14.97 -10.59
N LEU A 34 -5.32 -14.65 -9.96
CA LEU A 34 -4.84 -13.26 -9.80
C LEU A 34 -3.49 -13.09 -10.49
N ARG A 35 -3.38 -12.00 -11.25
CA ARG A 35 -2.08 -11.64 -11.82
C ARG A 35 -1.14 -11.07 -10.74
N GLN A 36 0.15 -11.29 -10.96
CA GLN A 36 1.20 -10.69 -10.11
C GLN A 36 1.56 -9.30 -10.60
N PRO A 37 2.08 -8.43 -9.71
CA PRO A 37 2.40 -7.05 -10.08
C PRO A 37 3.45 -6.94 -11.18
N ASP A 38 4.42 -7.87 -11.27
CA ASP A 38 5.42 -7.85 -12.34
C ASP A 38 4.79 -8.03 -13.73
N GLU A 39 3.77 -8.87 -13.87
CA GLU A 39 3.02 -9.04 -15.12
C GLU A 39 2.25 -7.77 -15.49
N VAL A 40 1.57 -7.18 -14.50
CA VAL A 40 0.77 -5.97 -14.69
C VAL A 40 1.65 -4.76 -15.02
N TRP A 41 2.75 -4.57 -14.30
CA TRP A 41 3.66 -3.43 -14.51
C TRP A 41 4.38 -3.51 -15.86
N LYS A 42 4.81 -4.71 -16.28
CA LYS A 42 5.36 -4.92 -17.63
C LYS A 42 4.34 -4.55 -18.71
N GLN A 43 3.09 -5.02 -18.57
CA GLN A 43 2.02 -4.67 -19.50
C GLN A 43 1.77 -3.16 -19.57
N LEU A 44 1.73 -2.49 -18.41
CA LEU A 44 1.58 -1.03 -18.34
C LEU A 44 2.71 -0.31 -19.08
N PHE A 45 3.95 -0.70 -18.84
CA PHE A 45 5.11 -0.08 -19.46
C PHE A 45 5.22 -0.36 -20.97
N ASP A 46 4.90 -1.57 -21.38
CA ASP A 46 4.87 -1.94 -22.81
C ASP A 46 3.76 -1.20 -23.57
N GLY A 47 2.62 -0.98 -22.93
CA GLY A 47 1.47 -0.28 -23.50
C GLY A 47 1.61 1.24 -23.53
N ALA A 48 2.54 1.81 -22.77
CA ALA A 48 2.72 3.27 -22.67
C ALA A 48 3.12 3.89 -24.01
N GLN A 49 2.41 4.97 -24.39
CA GLN A 49 2.64 5.70 -25.64
C GLN A 49 3.24 7.11 -25.42
N HIS A 50 2.91 7.75 -24.28
CA HIS A 50 3.25 9.15 -24.04
C HIS A 50 3.97 9.38 -22.72
N SER A 51 3.44 8.83 -21.63
CA SER A 51 3.94 9.15 -20.29
C SER A 51 3.75 8.02 -19.29
N ILE A 52 4.73 7.89 -18.39
CA ILE A 52 4.67 7.08 -17.18
C ILE A 52 5.03 7.99 -16.00
N SER A 53 4.19 8.04 -14.98
CA SER A 53 4.47 8.74 -13.73
C SER A 53 4.40 7.77 -12.57
N LEU A 54 5.42 7.79 -11.71
CA LEU A 54 5.53 6.91 -10.53
C LEU A 54 5.66 7.77 -9.28
N GLY A 55 4.88 7.46 -8.25
CA GLY A 55 5.06 7.98 -6.90
C GLY A 55 5.47 6.84 -5.98
N GLU A 56 6.67 6.91 -5.39
CA GLU A 56 7.27 5.80 -4.68
C GLU A 56 7.92 6.24 -3.37
N PHE A 57 7.88 5.33 -2.38
CA PHE A 57 8.59 5.55 -1.13
C PHE A 57 10.09 5.29 -1.30
N TYR A 58 10.48 4.18 -1.91
CA TYR A 58 11.86 3.84 -2.25
C TYR A 58 11.92 2.89 -3.44
N VAL A 59 13.12 2.70 -3.99
CA VAL A 59 13.38 1.79 -5.11
C VAL A 59 14.55 0.88 -4.77
N ALA A 60 14.34 -0.43 -4.78
CA ALA A 60 15.38 -1.40 -4.48
C ALA A 60 15.30 -2.60 -5.42
N ASP A 61 16.24 -2.69 -6.35
CA ASP A 61 16.36 -3.83 -7.25
C ASP A 61 17.51 -4.76 -6.86
N ARG A 62 17.42 -5.96 -7.38
CA ARG A 62 18.46 -7.00 -7.34
C ARG A 62 18.57 -7.63 -8.73
N PRO A 63 19.77 -7.68 -9.32
CA PRO A 63 19.97 -8.30 -10.63
C PRO A 63 19.37 -9.71 -10.73
N GLY A 64 18.63 -9.98 -11.80
CA GLY A 64 17.94 -11.25 -12.04
C GLY A 64 16.64 -11.44 -11.28
N SER A 65 16.18 -10.45 -10.52
CA SER A 65 14.87 -10.47 -9.85
C SER A 65 13.72 -10.21 -10.83
N LYS A 66 12.48 -10.41 -10.37
CA LYS A 66 11.29 -9.98 -11.12
C LYS A 66 11.30 -8.47 -11.38
N LEU A 67 11.76 -7.67 -10.41
CA LEU A 67 11.83 -6.22 -10.59
C LEU A 67 12.88 -5.83 -11.65
N ASP A 68 14.04 -6.47 -11.70
CA ASP A 68 15.03 -6.26 -12.77
C ASP A 68 14.37 -6.39 -14.16
N SER A 69 13.60 -7.46 -14.36
CA SER A 69 12.83 -7.64 -15.60
C SER A 69 11.82 -6.51 -15.84
N VAL A 70 11.12 -6.05 -14.81
CA VAL A 70 10.15 -4.92 -14.91
C VAL A 70 10.86 -3.62 -15.29
N LEU A 71 12.02 -3.32 -14.69
CA LEU A 71 12.81 -2.12 -15.00
C LEU A 71 13.37 -2.13 -16.43
N GLN A 72 13.63 -3.32 -16.99
CA GLN A 72 13.98 -3.44 -18.42
C GLN A 72 12.81 -3.01 -19.33
N HIS A 73 11.56 -3.32 -18.98
CA HIS A 73 10.38 -2.83 -19.72
C HIS A 73 10.19 -1.31 -19.57
N LEU A 74 10.47 -0.76 -18.38
CA LEU A 74 10.49 0.69 -18.18
C LEU A 74 11.55 1.38 -19.06
N ARG A 75 12.76 0.80 -19.15
CA ARG A 75 13.82 1.28 -20.02
C ARG A 75 13.39 1.30 -21.50
N LYS A 76 12.81 0.18 -21.97
CA LYS A 76 12.27 0.09 -23.34
C LYS A 76 11.20 1.16 -23.62
N ALA A 77 10.38 1.50 -22.63
CA ALA A 77 9.41 2.60 -22.77
C ALA A 77 10.13 3.94 -23.01
N GLY A 78 11.17 4.27 -22.23
CA GLY A 78 11.98 5.47 -22.46
C GLY A 78 12.68 5.46 -23.84
N GLU A 79 13.21 4.32 -24.27
CA GLU A 79 13.82 4.16 -25.59
C GLU A 79 12.81 4.39 -26.74
N ARG A 80 11.52 4.12 -26.52
CA ARG A 80 10.42 4.46 -27.45
C ARG A 80 10.04 5.95 -27.42
N GLY A 81 10.63 6.74 -26.52
CA GLY A 81 10.33 8.17 -26.38
C GLY A 81 9.24 8.49 -25.36
N VAL A 82 8.80 7.53 -24.55
CA VAL A 82 7.85 7.75 -23.45
C VAL A 82 8.54 8.60 -22.37
N LYS A 83 7.86 9.66 -21.92
CA LYS A 83 8.33 10.51 -20.81
C LYS A 83 8.10 9.81 -19.49
N ILE A 84 9.14 9.65 -18.69
CA ILE A 84 9.06 8.94 -17.41
C ILE A 84 9.39 9.91 -16.27
N ARG A 85 8.49 10.02 -15.29
CA ARG A 85 8.67 10.87 -14.11
C ARG A 85 8.59 10.00 -12.85
N LEU A 86 9.60 10.07 -12.01
CA LEU A 86 9.60 9.43 -10.69
C LEU A 86 9.65 10.49 -9.58
N LEU A 87 8.62 10.50 -8.74
CA LEU A 87 8.60 11.25 -7.49
C LEU A 87 8.96 10.30 -6.35
N LEU A 88 10.10 10.52 -5.70
CA LEU A 88 10.65 9.64 -4.68
C LEU A 88 10.73 10.35 -3.33
N GLU A 89 10.34 9.67 -2.25
CA GLU A 89 10.47 10.19 -0.88
C GLU A 89 11.94 10.37 -0.48
N GLU A 90 12.28 11.51 0.10
CA GLU A 90 13.65 11.82 0.55
C GLU A 90 14.19 10.80 1.56
N LYS A 91 13.36 10.39 2.54
CA LYS A 91 13.75 9.37 3.52
C LYS A 91 13.94 8.00 2.88
N GLY A 92 13.22 7.74 1.79
CA GLY A 92 13.31 6.51 1.02
C GLY A 92 14.62 6.38 0.22
N VAL A 93 15.27 7.49 -0.13
CA VAL A 93 16.56 7.46 -0.84
C VAL A 93 17.61 6.65 -0.08
N ARG A 94 17.62 6.72 1.26
CA ARG A 94 18.60 6.01 2.09
C ARG A 94 18.45 4.50 2.09
N ILE A 95 17.25 4.00 1.79
CA ILE A 95 16.94 2.57 1.72
C ILE A 95 16.77 2.09 0.28
N SER A 96 16.91 2.98 -0.69
CA SER A 96 16.96 2.64 -2.11
C SER A 96 18.34 2.08 -2.46
N THR A 97 18.38 1.20 -3.46
CA THR A 97 19.63 0.71 -4.02
C THR A 97 20.26 1.82 -4.90
N PRO A 98 21.45 2.35 -4.54
CA PRO A 98 22.04 3.46 -5.30
C PRO A 98 22.26 3.15 -6.78
N GLU A 99 22.72 1.93 -7.09
CA GLU A 99 22.96 1.46 -8.45
C GLU A 99 21.68 1.46 -9.27
N THR A 100 20.55 1.09 -8.66
CA THR A 100 19.24 1.12 -9.33
C THR A 100 18.83 2.55 -9.65
N LEU A 101 19.02 3.50 -8.74
CA LEU A 101 18.70 4.90 -9.00
C LEU A 101 19.56 5.48 -10.13
N GLU A 102 20.85 5.16 -10.19
CA GLU A 102 21.72 5.60 -11.28
C GLU A 102 21.30 4.97 -12.62
N GLN A 103 20.95 3.69 -12.65
CA GLN A 103 20.45 3.02 -13.86
C GLN A 103 19.14 3.65 -14.36
N LEU A 104 18.22 4.03 -13.47
CA LEU A 104 16.99 4.71 -13.84
C LEU A 104 17.25 6.08 -14.48
N LYS A 105 18.17 6.86 -13.92
CA LYS A 105 18.56 8.18 -14.47
C LYS A 105 19.14 8.10 -15.89
N MET A 106 19.68 6.95 -16.28
CA MET A 106 20.20 6.73 -17.62
C MET A 106 19.13 6.41 -18.67
N ILE A 107 17.87 6.21 -18.26
CA ILE A 107 16.77 5.94 -19.19
C ILE A 107 16.44 7.23 -19.97
N PRO A 108 16.34 7.19 -21.31
CA PRO A 108 15.94 8.35 -22.10
C PRO A 108 14.59 8.91 -21.65
N GLY A 109 14.51 10.24 -21.45
CA GLY A 109 13.27 10.91 -21.04
C GLY A 109 12.87 10.71 -19.58
N PHE A 110 13.77 10.18 -18.73
CA PHE A 110 13.54 9.98 -17.30
C PHE A 110 13.86 11.25 -16.49
N GLU A 111 12.93 11.63 -15.61
CA GLU A 111 13.09 12.72 -14.65
C GLU A 111 12.83 12.20 -13.23
N LEU A 112 13.81 12.36 -12.34
CA LEU A 112 13.70 12.06 -10.92
C LEU A 112 13.54 13.35 -10.13
N ARG A 113 12.51 13.40 -9.27
CA ARG A 113 12.40 14.41 -8.22
C ARG A 113 12.35 13.73 -6.86
N ILE A 114 13.08 14.28 -5.90
CA ILE A 114 13.10 13.82 -4.50
C ILE A 114 12.28 14.80 -3.69
N ILE A 115 11.23 14.31 -3.01
CA ILE A 115 10.33 15.13 -2.22
C ILE A 115 10.60 14.95 -0.72
N PRO A 116 10.97 16.01 0.00
CA PRO A 116 11.05 16.00 1.47
C PRO A 116 9.64 16.20 2.06
N TYR A 117 8.79 15.16 2.00
CA TYR A 117 7.38 15.28 2.36
C TYR A 117 7.17 15.73 3.82
N HIS A 118 8.14 15.46 4.70
CA HIS A 118 8.12 15.95 6.08
C HIS A 118 8.09 17.49 6.19
N LYS A 119 8.57 18.23 5.19
CA LYS A 119 8.49 19.70 5.14
C LYS A 119 7.11 20.20 4.72
N LEU A 120 6.27 19.34 4.14
CA LEU A 120 4.89 19.69 3.79
C LEU A 120 3.94 19.49 4.96
N SER A 121 3.96 18.31 5.57
CA SER A 121 2.95 17.88 6.54
C SER A 121 3.52 17.12 7.75
N GLY A 122 4.83 17.00 7.86
CA GLY A 122 5.48 16.21 8.91
C GLY A 122 5.56 14.72 8.63
N GLY A 123 4.91 14.22 7.55
CA GLY A 123 4.86 12.83 7.15
C GLY A 123 5.91 12.44 6.10
N ILE A 124 5.57 11.44 5.30
CA ILE A 124 6.38 10.92 4.18
C ILE A 124 5.50 10.69 2.95
N LEU A 125 6.07 10.64 1.76
CA LEU A 125 5.42 10.05 0.60
C LEU A 125 5.46 8.53 0.75
N HIS A 126 4.36 7.93 1.19
CA HIS A 126 4.28 6.47 1.43
C HIS A 126 3.38 5.75 0.42
N ALA A 127 2.62 6.47 -0.39
CA ALA A 127 1.87 5.90 -1.51
C ALA A 127 2.82 5.24 -2.52
N LYS A 128 2.34 4.16 -3.18
CA LYS A 128 3.02 3.44 -4.25
C LYS A 128 2.05 3.33 -5.39
N TYR A 129 2.36 4.01 -6.49
CA TYR A 129 1.46 4.03 -7.63
C TYR A 129 2.18 4.33 -8.94
N ILE A 130 1.61 3.84 -10.01
CA ILE A 130 2.05 4.03 -11.39
C ILE A 130 0.88 4.59 -12.19
N LEU A 131 1.14 5.59 -13.02
CA LEU A 131 0.18 6.18 -13.96
C LEU A 131 0.72 6.05 -15.36
N VAL A 132 -0.12 5.64 -16.29
CA VAL A 132 0.25 5.48 -17.70
C VAL A 132 -0.75 6.23 -18.58
N ASP A 133 -0.24 7.19 -19.35
CA ASP A 133 -0.95 7.98 -20.38
C ASP A 133 -2.25 8.67 -19.89
N GLY A 134 -2.43 8.84 -18.58
CA GLY A 134 -3.68 9.31 -18.00
C GLY A 134 -4.87 8.38 -18.23
N LYS A 135 -4.64 7.12 -18.58
CA LYS A 135 -5.67 6.12 -18.92
C LYS A 135 -5.73 4.96 -17.97
N GLN A 136 -4.61 4.59 -17.38
CA GLN A 136 -4.50 3.48 -16.43
C GLN A 136 -3.64 3.90 -15.25
N ALA A 137 -3.96 3.34 -14.09
CA ALA A 137 -3.16 3.47 -12.90
C ALA A 137 -2.98 2.10 -12.23
N TYR A 138 -1.87 1.93 -11.55
CA TYR A 138 -1.68 0.89 -10.55
C TYR A 138 -1.50 1.55 -9.19
N MET A 139 -2.09 0.97 -8.15
CA MET A 139 -1.91 1.42 -6.77
C MET A 139 -1.93 0.21 -5.84
N GLY A 140 -1.03 0.17 -4.87
CA GLY A 140 -1.01 -0.96 -3.95
C GLY A 140 -0.04 -0.82 -2.80
N SER A 141 0.11 -1.93 -2.06
CA SER A 141 1.07 -2.00 -0.97
C SER A 141 2.50 -2.28 -1.46
N GLN A 142 2.66 -2.76 -2.69
CA GLN A 142 3.95 -3.11 -3.28
C GLN A 142 4.83 -1.88 -3.49
N ASN A 143 6.00 -1.85 -2.88
CA ASN A 143 7.06 -0.92 -3.23
C ASN A 143 7.72 -1.34 -4.55
N LEU A 144 8.39 -0.42 -5.21
CA LEU A 144 9.27 -0.72 -6.34
C LEU A 144 10.55 -1.44 -5.83
N ASP A 145 10.33 -2.64 -5.34
CA ASP A 145 11.29 -3.45 -4.58
C ASP A 145 11.19 -4.92 -5.01
N TRP A 146 12.33 -5.54 -5.31
CA TRP A 146 12.38 -6.95 -5.71
C TRP A 146 11.73 -7.87 -4.66
N ARG A 147 11.83 -7.53 -3.36
CA ARG A 147 11.23 -8.30 -2.26
C ARG A 147 9.70 -8.23 -2.30
N SER A 148 9.14 -7.07 -2.65
CA SER A 148 7.68 -6.87 -2.81
C SER A 148 7.08 -7.74 -3.92
N LEU A 149 7.87 -8.10 -4.93
CA LEU A 149 7.41 -8.93 -6.05
C LEU A 149 7.62 -10.44 -5.83
N GLU A 150 8.43 -10.83 -4.83
CA GLU A 150 8.83 -12.23 -4.65
C GLU A 150 8.63 -12.76 -3.22
N HIS A 151 8.82 -11.94 -2.19
CA HIS A 151 9.00 -12.41 -0.82
C HIS A 151 8.06 -11.80 0.22
N ILE A 152 7.21 -10.86 -0.17
CA ILE A 152 6.31 -10.13 0.71
C ILE A 152 4.87 -10.40 0.31
N HIS A 153 3.97 -10.52 1.29
CA HIS A 153 2.53 -10.67 1.03
C HIS A 153 1.92 -9.29 0.77
N GLU A 154 1.50 -9.05 -0.47
CA GLU A 154 1.08 -7.73 -0.95
C GLU A 154 -0.21 -7.78 -1.75
N THR A 155 -0.94 -6.67 -1.78
CA THR A 155 -2.15 -6.49 -2.61
C THR A 155 -2.12 -5.14 -3.31
N GLY A 156 -2.70 -5.08 -4.50
CA GLY A 156 -2.86 -3.87 -5.28
C GLY A 156 -4.02 -3.93 -6.25
N LEU A 157 -4.23 -2.84 -6.95
CA LEU A 157 -5.27 -2.68 -7.96
C LEU A 157 -4.68 -2.12 -9.25
N LEU A 158 -4.98 -2.75 -10.37
CA LEU A 158 -4.93 -2.09 -11.67
C LEU A 158 -6.26 -1.37 -11.90
N ILE A 159 -6.20 -0.09 -12.20
CA ILE A 159 -7.35 0.82 -12.28
C ILE A 159 -7.44 1.38 -13.69
N SER A 160 -8.61 1.21 -14.31
CA SER A 160 -8.97 1.79 -15.60
C SER A 160 -10.24 2.67 -15.53
N ASP A 161 -10.78 2.89 -14.33
CA ASP A 161 -11.85 3.86 -14.10
C ASP A 161 -11.33 5.27 -14.39
N PRO A 162 -11.87 5.99 -15.41
CA PRO A 162 -11.29 7.27 -15.84
C PRO A 162 -11.35 8.35 -14.75
N ALA A 163 -12.39 8.36 -13.92
CA ALA A 163 -12.53 9.35 -12.86
C ALA A 163 -11.47 9.16 -11.78
N VAL A 164 -11.24 7.91 -11.38
CA VAL A 164 -10.21 7.58 -10.37
C VAL A 164 -8.80 7.79 -10.93
N VAL A 165 -8.55 7.39 -12.18
CA VAL A 165 -7.25 7.67 -12.84
C VAL A 165 -6.95 9.16 -12.87
N ALA A 166 -7.94 9.99 -13.20
CA ALA A 166 -7.80 11.45 -13.19
C ALA A 166 -7.51 12.00 -11.79
N GLN A 167 -8.13 11.43 -10.75
CA GLN A 167 -7.87 11.80 -9.35
C GLN A 167 -6.45 11.43 -8.91
N ILE A 168 -5.95 10.25 -9.26
CA ILE A 168 -4.57 9.83 -8.96
C ILE A 168 -3.56 10.72 -9.73
N GLN A 169 -3.87 11.07 -10.99
CA GLN A 169 -3.07 12.01 -11.76
C GLN A 169 -3.01 13.39 -11.08
N ALA A 170 -4.14 13.89 -10.58
CA ALA A 170 -4.20 15.17 -9.87
C ALA A 170 -3.36 15.15 -8.58
N ILE A 171 -3.35 14.05 -7.83
CA ILE A 171 -2.47 13.85 -6.66
C ILE A 171 -0.99 13.92 -7.10
N PHE A 172 -0.62 13.19 -8.15
CA PHE A 172 0.76 13.21 -8.64
C PHE A 172 1.20 14.61 -9.04
N GLU A 173 0.40 15.34 -9.81
CA GLU A 173 0.73 16.72 -10.23
C GLU A 173 0.81 17.68 -9.04
N GLN A 174 -0.08 17.55 -8.05
CA GLN A 174 -0.02 18.34 -6.82
C GLN A 174 1.31 18.12 -6.08
N ASP A 175 1.72 16.87 -5.89
CA ASP A 175 2.94 16.53 -5.17
C ASP A 175 4.20 16.87 -6.01
N TRP A 176 4.13 16.73 -7.34
CA TRP A 176 5.19 17.13 -8.25
C TRP A 176 5.46 18.64 -8.25
N GLN A 177 4.40 19.45 -8.20
CA GLN A 177 4.48 20.90 -8.07
C GLN A 177 4.92 21.32 -6.66
N ALA A 178 4.45 20.62 -5.64
CA ALA A 178 4.87 20.85 -4.26
C ALA A 178 6.39 20.64 -4.10
N GLN A 179 6.94 19.59 -4.70
CA GLN A 179 8.39 19.35 -4.71
C GLN A 179 9.14 20.50 -5.39
N GLN A 180 8.66 20.98 -6.53
CA GLN A 180 9.29 22.09 -7.23
C GLN A 180 9.29 23.37 -6.39
N ALA A 181 8.16 23.69 -5.77
CA ALA A 181 8.05 24.86 -4.89
C ALA A 181 9.02 24.78 -3.70
N LEU A 182 9.12 23.60 -3.06
CA LEU A 182 10.08 23.36 -1.98
C LEU A 182 11.53 23.54 -2.44
N ALA A 183 11.90 23.02 -3.61
CA ALA A 183 13.24 23.14 -4.15
C ALA A 183 13.60 24.60 -4.50
N GLN A 184 12.62 25.39 -4.88
CA GLN A 184 12.77 26.82 -5.20
C GLN A 184 12.53 27.73 -3.98
N GLN A 185 12.30 27.17 -2.79
CA GLN A 185 11.96 27.91 -1.57
C GLN A 185 10.74 28.85 -1.72
N GLN A 186 9.78 28.42 -2.54
CA GLN A 186 8.54 29.13 -2.79
C GLN A 186 7.39 28.55 -1.94
N PRO A 187 6.32 29.33 -1.69
CA PRO A 187 5.11 28.80 -1.07
C PRO A 187 4.56 27.61 -1.86
N VAL A 188 4.27 26.50 -1.14
CA VAL A 188 3.70 25.33 -1.75
C VAL A 188 2.24 25.58 -2.12
N PRO A 189 1.83 25.35 -3.37
CA PRO A 189 0.43 25.44 -3.76
C PRO A 189 -0.41 24.46 -2.94
N ARG A 190 -1.46 24.96 -2.31
CA ARG A 190 -2.48 24.10 -1.67
C ARG A 190 -3.69 24.01 -2.57
N PRO A 191 -4.28 22.84 -2.72
CA PRO A 191 -5.54 22.71 -3.46
C PRO A 191 -6.61 23.60 -2.84
N LEU A 192 -7.43 24.21 -3.68
CA LEU A 192 -8.58 24.99 -3.19
C LEU A 192 -9.56 24.01 -2.53
N ALA A 193 -10.01 24.36 -1.32
CA ALA A 193 -11.07 23.60 -0.66
C ALA A 193 -12.30 23.55 -1.57
N ALA A 194 -12.84 22.36 -1.79
CA ALA A 194 -14.10 22.23 -2.52
C ALA A 194 -15.21 22.92 -1.73
N PRO A 195 -16.11 23.70 -2.38
CA PRO A 195 -17.19 24.40 -1.71
C PRO A 195 -18.23 23.47 -1.10
N THR A 196 -18.26 22.21 -1.51
CA THR A 196 -19.16 21.16 -1.01
C THR A 196 -18.37 19.90 -0.70
N GLU A 197 -18.86 19.08 0.25
CA GLU A 197 -18.29 17.77 0.47
C GLU A 197 -18.34 16.94 -0.82
N PRO A 198 -17.23 16.22 -1.14
CA PRO A 198 -17.21 15.34 -2.30
C PRO A 198 -18.28 14.25 -2.20
N THR A 199 -18.88 13.91 -3.32
CA THR A 199 -19.82 12.78 -3.41
C THR A 199 -19.07 11.46 -3.21
N ARG A 200 -19.80 10.46 -2.69
CA ARG A 200 -19.30 9.08 -2.55
C ARG A 200 -20.01 8.19 -3.57
N PRO A 201 -19.44 8.02 -4.77
CA PRO A 201 -19.93 6.99 -5.70
C PRO A 201 -19.71 5.59 -5.10
N ASP A 202 -20.15 4.55 -5.80
CA ASP A 202 -19.97 3.16 -5.34
C ASP A 202 -18.47 2.81 -5.14
N ASN A 203 -17.62 3.31 -6.03
CA ASN A 203 -16.19 3.14 -5.94
C ASN A 203 -15.53 4.52 -5.94
N TYR A 204 -14.69 4.81 -4.96
CA TYR A 204 -14.06 6.12 -4.83
C TYR A 204 -12.69 6.06 -4.16
N LEU A 205 -11.87 7.05 -4.50
CA LEU A 205 -10.54 7.27 -3.95
C LEU A 205 -10.62 8.15 -2.69
N VAL A 206 -9.85 7.80 -1.69
CA VAL A 206 -9.51 8.66 -0.56
C VAL A 206 -8.02 8.83 -0.47
N ALA A 207 -7.55 9.91 0.11
CA ALA A 207 -6.12 10.17 0.25
C ALA A 207 -5.81 10.98 1.52
N SER A 208 -4.56 10.96 1.92
CA SER A 208 -3.98 11.78 2.99
C SER A 208 -2.70 12.49 2.49
N PRO A 209 -2.27 13.59 3.12
CA PRO A 209 -3.00 14.36 4.11
C PRO A 209 -4.06 15.24 3.45
N ARG A 210 -5.16 15.48 4.17
CA ARG A 210 -6.33 16.22 3.67
C ARG A 210 -5.98 17.56 3.02
N GLU A 211 -5.08 18.30 3.62
CA GLU A 211 -4.72 19.65 3.18
C GLU A 211 -4.01 19.72 1.82
N PHE A 212 -3.52 18.59 1.31
CA PHE A 212 -2.89 18.44 0.00
C PHE A 212 -3.70 17.54 -0.95
N ASN A 213 -4.94 17.19 -0.60
CA ASN A 213 -5.81 16.44 -1.50
C ASN A 213 -6.41 17.40 -2.55
N PRO A 214 -6.30 17.07 -3.84
CA PRO A 214 -7.04 17.77 -4.88
C PRO A 214 -8.55 17.76 -4.64
N ALA A 215 -9.26 18.73 -5.21
CA ALA A 215 -10.71 18.82 -5.10
C ALA A 215 -11.41 17.52 -5.52
N GLY A 216 -12.41 17.11 -4.77
CA GLY A 216 -13.18 15.88 -5.04
C GLY A 216 -12.60 14.60 -4.45
N ILE A 217 -11.46 14.66 -3.76
CA ILE A 217 -10.86 13.52 -3.06
C ILE A 217 -11.09 13.65 -1.57
N LEU A 218 -11.71 12.62 -0.99
CA LEU A 218 -12.03 12.54 0.43
C LEU A 218 -10.80 12.27 1.28
N ASP A 219 -10.90 12.59 2.57
CA ASP A 219 -9.82 12.41 3.55
C ASP A 219 -9.79 10.99 4.10
N SER A 220 -8.65 10.29 3.95
CA SER A 220 -8.43 8.95 4.47
C SER A 220 -8.69 8.85 5.97
N GLN A 221 -8.26 9.84 6.75
CA GLN A 221 -8.42 9.84 8.21
C GLN A 221 -9.90 9.94 8.63
N ALA A 222 -10.71 10.65 7.88
CA ALA A 222 -12.14 10.77 8.17
C ALA A 222 -12.94 9.56 7.65
N GLU A 223 -12.57 9.02 6.50
CA GLU A 223 -13.34 7.94 5.86
C GLU A 223 -13.17 6.59 6.56
N LEU A 224 -12.01 6.25 7.08
CA LEU A 224 -11.80 4.97 7.75
C LEU A 224 -12.71 4.77 8.98
N PRO A 225 -12.81 5.71 9.94
CA PRO A 225 -13.78 5.63 11.04
C PRO A 225 -15.23 5.61 10.57
N ARG A 226 -15.56 6.37 9.52
CA ARG A 226 -16.92 6.37 8.96
C ARG A 226 -17.30 4.98 8.42
N LEU A 227 -16.42 4.33 7.68
CA LEU A 227 -16.64 2.97 7.19
C LEU A 227 -16.83 1.97 8.34
N LEU A 228 -16.01 2.07 9.39
CA LEU A 228 -16.13 1.23 10.59
C LEU A 228 -17.43 1.50 11.36
N ALA A 229 -17.91 2.75 11.37
CA ALA A 229 -19.19 3.12 11.99
C ALA A 229 -20.41 2.51 11.26
N GLU A 230 -20.31 2.27 9.96
CA GLU A 230 -21.34 1.65 9.16
C GLU A 230 -21.40 0.13 9.28
N ALA A 231 -20.35 -0.51 9.78
CA ALA A 231 -20.26 -1.96 9.93
C ALA A 231 -21.35 -2.48 10.87
N LYS A 232 -22.04 -3.56 10.46
CA LYS A 232 -23.17 -4.17 11.17
C LYS A 232 -22.90 -5.61 11.64
N GLN A 233 -22.11 -6.36 10.90
CA GLN A 233 -21.91 -7.79 11.15
C GLN A 233 -20.44 -8.14 11.37
N ARG A 234 -19.57 -7.83 10.41
CA ARG A 234 -18.17 -8.24 10.41
C ARG A 234 -17.26 -7.26 9.73
N VAL A 235 -16.11 -7.04 10.36
CA VAL A 235 -14.95 -6.33 9.80
C VAL A 235 -13.77 -7.29 9.81
N ARG A 236 -13.12 -7.43 8.66
CA ARG A 236 -11.85 -8.14 8.50
C ARG A 236 -10.77 -7.15 8.12
N VAL A 237 -9.66 -7.18 8.82
CA VAL A 237 -8.53 -6.27 8.60
C VAL A 237 -7.25 -7.06 8.44
N GLN A 238 -6.45 -6.70 7.45
CA GLN A 238 -5.14 -7.25 7.20
C GLN A 238 -4.20 -6.09 6.94
N VAL A 239 -3.29 -5.85 7.87
CA VAL A 239 -2.31 -4.74 7.82
C VAL A 239 -0.97 -5.20 8.39
N MET A 240 0.11 -4.56 7.96
CA MET A 240 1.43 -4.84 8.54
C MET A 240 1.46 -4.44 10.01
N ASP A 241 1.09 -3.20 10.29
CA ASP A 241 1.13 -2.61 11.63
C ASP A 241 -0.24 -2.09 12.07
N TYR A 242 -0.58 -2.37 13.33
CA TYR A 242 -1.62 -1.68 14.07
C TYR A 242 -0.98 -1.01 15.29
N VAL A 243 -0.91 0.32 15.26
CA VAL A 243 -0.28 1.10 16.32
C VAL A 243 -1.06 2.38 16.56
N PRO A 244 -1.90 2.49 17.60
CA PRO A 244 -2.67 3.70 17.87
C PRO A 244 -1.82 4.79 18.52
N LEU A 245 -0.68 5.08 17.91
CA LEU A 245 0.24 6.13 18.31
C LEU A 245 0.67 6.92 17.08
N SER A 246 0.77 8.24 17.23
CA SER A 246 1.35 9.12 16.22
C SER A 246 2.88 9.03 16.21
N TYR A 247 3.51 9.46 15.10
CA TYR A 247 4.93 9.75 15.13
C TYR A 247 5.20 10.92 16.09
N GLY A 248 6.24 10.80 16.88
CA GLY A 248 6.64 11.86 17.82
C GLY A 248 8.13 11.81 18.09
N ALA A 249 8.70 12.91 18.63
CA ALA A 249 10.09 12.95 19.07
C ALA A 249 10.31 11.97 20.23
N GLU A 250 11.26 11.15 20.04
CA GLU A 250 12.01 10.23 20.89
C GLU A 250 11.30 9.41 21.97
N HIS A 251 10.46 9.86 22.85
CA HIS A 251 9.98 9.00 23.95
C HIS A 251 8.49 9.15 24.27
N THR A 252 7.81 10.09 23.64
CA THR A 252 6.39 10.31 23.85
C THR A 252 5.66 10.40 22.52
N ARG A 253 5.28 9.24 21.98
CA ARG A 253 4.37 9.19 20.84
C ARG A 253 2.95 9.49 21.34
N PRO A 254 2.29 10.59 20.88
CA PRO A 254 0.91 10.87 21.27
C PRO A 254 -0.03 9.71 20.90
N TYR A 255 -1.03 9.48 21.73
CA TYR A 255 -2.08 8.52 21.43
C TYR A 255 -2.89 8.97 20.21
N TYR A 256 -2.98 8.12 19.22
CA TYR A 256 -3.75 8.32 18.00
C TYR A 256 -5.05 7.51 18.06
N ALA A 257 -6.08 8.12 18.60
CA ALA A 257 -7.34 7.45 18.93
C ALA A 257 -8.17 6.99 17.73
N VAL A 258 -7.97 7.58 16.55
CA VAL A 258 -8.85 7.48 15.39
C VAL A 258 -9.23 6.03 15.04
N ILE A 259 -8.23 5.18 14.85
CA ILE A 259 -8.43 3.79 14.45
C ILE A 259 -8.93 2.95 15.64
N ASP A 260 -8.28 3.07 16.79
CA ASP A 260 -8.56 2.27 17.98
C ASP A 260 -9.98 2.53 18.52
N THR A 261 -10.37 3.80 18.59
CA THR A 261 -11.73 4.20 18.97
C THR A 261 -12.78 3.64 18.00
N ALA A 262 -12.52 3.70 16.70
CA ALA A 262 -13.46 3.21 15.70
C ALA A 262 -13.65 1.68 15.78
N LEU A 263 -12.57 0.91 15.96
CA LEU A 263 -12.64 -0.54 16.13
C LEU A 263 -13.36 -0.92 17.43
N ARG A 264 -13.03 -0.29 18.57
CA ARG A 264 -13.70 -0.54 19.85
C ARG A 264 -15.19 -0.17 19.81
N SER A 265 -15.54 0.91 19.13
CA SER A 265 -16.92 1.32 18.91
C SER A 265 -17.69 0.32 18.04
N ALA A 266 -17.07 -0.23 17.01
CA ALA A 266 -17.66 -1.29 16.21
C ALA A 266 -17.84 -2.57 17.04
N ALA A 267 -16.85 -2.98 17.81
CA ALA A 267 -16.93 -4.11 18.72
C ALA A 267 -18.05 -3.92 19.77
N ALA A 268 -18.18 -2.74 20.36
CA ALA A 268 -19.24 -2.42 21.32
C ALA A 268 -20.66 -2.53 20.73
N ARG A 269 -20.82 -2.35 19.42
CA ARG A 269 -22.08 -2.59 18.71
C ARG A 269 -22.34 -4.07 18.39
N GLY A 270 -21.42 -4.97 18.74
CA GLY A 270 -21.52 -6.42 18.48
C GLY A 270 -20.93 -6.86 17.13
N VAL A 271 -20.24 -5.99 16.42
CA VAL A 271 -19.56 -6.33 15.15
C VAL A 271 -18.41 -7.29 15.43
N GLN A 272 -18.35 -8.39 14.68
CA GLN A 272 -17.22 -9.32 14.74
C GLN A 272 -16.01 -8.71 14.04
N ILE A 273 -14.88 -8.64 14.74
CA ILE A 273 -13.64 -8.06 14.21
C ILE A 273 -12.59 -9.16 14.13
N GLU A 274 -12.09 -9.38 12.93
CA GLU A 274 -10.99 -10.30 12.63
C GLU A 274 -9.81 -9.47 12.12
N LEU A 275 -8.71 -9.43 12.88
CA LEU A 275 -7.52 -8.63 12.54
C LEU A 275 -6.29 -9.51 12.35
N MET A 276 -5.61 -9.39 11.22
CA MET A 276 -4.27 -9.94 11.02
C MET A 276 -3.24 -8.82 10.97
N VAL A 277 -2.15 -9.01 11.71
CA VAL A 277 -0.98 -8.14 11.69
C VAL A 277 0.29 -8.95 11.47
N ALA A 278 1.32 -8.32 10.93
CA ALA A 278 2.63 -8.95 10.83
C ALA A 278 3.24 -9.22 12.22
N ASP A 279 4.11 -10.22 12.31
CA ASP A 279 4.90 -10.49 13.51
C ASP A 279 5.80 -9.32 13.91
N TRP A 280 6.13 -8.41 12.99
CA TRP A 280 6.83 -7.16 13.31
C TRP A 280 6.05 -6.24 14.26
N SER A 281 4.73 -6.40 14.34
CA SER A 281 3.88 -5.68 15.31
C SER A 281 3.94 -6.22 16.73
N THR A 282 4.70 -7.32 16.99
CA THR A 282 4.86 -7.86 18.35
C THR A 282 5.83 -7.09 19.24
N LYS A 283 6.54 -6.10 18.68
CA LYS A 283 7.39 -5.20 19.48
C LYS A 283 6.59 -4.31 20.42
N GLN A 284 7.21 -3.89 21.53
CA GLN A 284 6.66 -2.85 22.40
C GLN A 284 6.75 -1.46 21.71
N PRO A 285 5.75 -0.57 21.90
CA PRO A 285 4.51 -0.76 22.69
C PRO A 285 3.35 -1.40 21.89
N ASN A 286 3.56 -1.72 20.60
CA ASN A 286 2.51 -2.17 19.68
C ASN A 286 1.73 -3.38 20.23
N ILE A 287 2.45 -4.39 20.73
CA ILE A 287 1.85 -5.61 21.23
C ILE A 287 0.90 -5.37 22.42
N SER A 288 1.17 -4.37 23.25
CA SER A 288 0.32 -4.01 24.37
C SER A 288 -1.06 -3.52 23.91
N TYR A 289 -1.10 -2.72 22.84
CA TYR A 289 -2.37 -2.26 22.24
C TYR A 289 -3.13 -3.41 21.58
N LEU A 290 -2.45 -4.30 20.87
CA LEU A 290 -3.06 -5.49 20.29
C LEU A 290 -3.67 -6.39 21.37
N LYS A 291 -2.93 -6.68 22.45
CA LYS A 291 -3.44 -7.44 23.59
C LYS A 291 -4.66 -6.76 24.24
N SER A 292 -4.62 -5.45 24.42
CA SER A 292 -5.75 -4.66 24.94
C SER A 292 -7.00 -4.72 24.04
N LEU A 293 -6.83 -4.79 22.75
CA LEU A 293 -7.96 -4.94 21.81
C LEU A 293 -8.50 -6.37 21.83
N ALA A 294 -7.62 -7.37 21.95
CA ALA A 294 -7.96 -8.79 21.94
C ALA A 294 -8.72 -9.28 23.17
N VAL A 295 -8.82 -8.48 24.24
CA VAL A 295 -9.67 -8.85 25.41
C VAL A 295 -11.15 -8.67 25.14
N LEU A 296 -11.54 -7.97 24.08
CA LEU A 296 -12.94 -7.81 23.69
C LEU A 296 -13.46 -9.12 23.10
N PRO A 297 -14.65 -9.61 23.53
CA PRO A 297 -15.10 -10.98 23.25
C PRO A 297 -15.36 -11.27 21.76
N ASN A 298 -15.63 -10.24 20.97
CA ASN A 298 -15.90 -10.33 19.54
C ASN A 298 -14.73 -9.80 18.66
N VAL A 299 -13.54 -9.71 19.24
CA VAL A 299 -12.31 -9.31 18.53
C VAL A 299 -11.35 -10.48 18.53
N HIS A 300 -10.99 -10.93 17.35
CA HIS A 300 -10.07 -12.03 17.11
C HIS A 300 -8.84 -11.51 16.36
N ILE A 301 -7.67 -11.68 16.95
CA ILE A 301 -6.40 -11.19 16.36
C ILE A 301 -5.50 -12.38 16.08
N LYS A 302 -4.90 -12.40 14.89
CA LYS A 302 -3.84 -13.33 14.54
C LYS A 302 -2.56 -12.60 14.15
N ILE A 303 -1.44 -13.14 14.60
CA ILE A 303 -0.09 -12.71 14.19
C ILE A 303 0.33 -13.57 13.00
N VAL A 304 0.78 -12.93 11.94
CA VAL A 304 1.24 -13.61 10.72
C VAL A 304 2.75 -13.61 10.66
N THR A 305 3.33 -14.82 10.63
CA THR A 305 4.76 -15.05 10.44
C THR A 305 4.98 -15.84 9.16
N ILE A 306 5.56 -15.20 8.16
CA ILE A 306 5.95 -15.88 6.91
C ILE A 306 7.33 -16.54 7.13
N PRO A 307 7.45 -17.86 6.92
CA PRO A 307 8.72 -18.55 7.18
C PRO A 307 9.84 -18.04 6.28
N GLN A 308 11.08 -18.18 6.71
CA GLN A 308 12.25 -17.84 5.90
C GLN A 308 12.24 -18.58 4.58
N ALA A 309 12.80 -17.97 3.55
CA ALA A 309 13.02 -18.61 2.26
C ALA A 309 14.13 -19.66 2.38
N SER A 310 14.16 -20.63 1.46
CA SER A 310 15.22 -21.66 1.40
C SER A 310 16.63 -21.07 1.20
N SER A 311 16.70 -19.87 0.61
CA SER A 311 17.94 -19.06 0.49
C SER A 311 18.43 -18.44 1.80
N GLY A 312 17.68 -18.59 2.89
CA GLY A 312 18.00 -18.03 4.20
C GLY A 312 17.30 -16.71 4.51
N PHE A 313 17.85 -15.96 5.46
CA PHE A 313 17.28 -14.70 5.91
C PHE A 313 17.41 -13.60 4.84
N ILE A 314 16.29 -12.95 4.55
CA ILE A 314 16.22 -11.80 3.63
C ILE A 314 15.76 -10.59 4.47
N PRO A 315 16.62 -9.57 4.67
CA PRO A 315 16.26 -8.39 5.44
C PRO A 315 15.02 -7.69 4.90
N PHE A 316 14.10 -7.32 5.78
CA PHE A 316 12.85 -6.60 5.47
C PHE A 316 11.92 -7.33 4.47
N ALA A 317 11.97 -8.67 4.46
CA ALA A 317 11.11 -9.52 3.65
C ALA A 317 10.37 -10.54 4.53
N ARG A 318 9.64 -11.46 3.90
CA ARG A 318 8.87 -12.53 4.57
C ARG A 318 7.88 -11.98 5.59
N VAL A 319 7.10 -10.99 5.15
CA VAL A 319 6.18 -10.23 6.01
C VAL A 319 4.81 -10.05 5.36
N LEU A 320 3.78 -9.96 6.19
CA LEU A 320 2.46 -9.47 5.79
C LEU A 320 2.53 -7.94 5.60
N HIS A 321 2.40 -7.46 4.37
CA HIS A 321 2.48 -6.03 4.08
C HIS A 321 1.24 -5.48 3.35
N SER A 322 0.28 -6.32 2.98
CA SER A 322 -1.02 -5.88 2.44
C SER A 322 -1.73 -4.93 3.41
N LYS A 323 -2.52 -4.01 2.89
CA LYS A 323 -3.39 -3.10 3.64
C LYS A 323 -4.79 -3.21 3.07
N VAL A 324 -5.60 -4.04 3.71
CA VAL A 324 -6.94 -4.41 3.24
C VAL A 324 -7.91 -4.49 4.41
N MET A 325 -9.12 -3.99 4.20
CA MET A 325 -10.25 -4.22 5.08
C MET A 325 -11.48 -4.61 4.26
N THR A 326 -12.24 -5.59 4.74
CA THR A 326 -13.56 -5.89 4.20
C THR A 326 -14.63 -5.70 5.26
N ILE A 327 -15.81 -5.22 4.85
CA ILE A 327 -16.94 -4.93 5.74
C ILE A 327 -18.19 -5.59 5.19
N ASP A 328 -18.83 -6.41 6.02
CA ASP A 328 -20.17 -6.99 5.81
C ASP A 328 -20.34 -7.71 4.46
N LYS A 329 -19.27 -8.22 3.86
CA LYS A 329 -19.24 -8.85 2.53
C LYS A 329 -19.65 -7.91 1.37
N GLN A 330 -19.63 -6.60 1.60
CA GLN A 330 -20.12 -5.61 0.63
C GLN A 330 -19.05 -4.59 0.23
N LYS A 331 -18.19 -4.19 1.18
CA LYS A 331 -17.22 -3.12 0.97
C LYS A 331 -15.80 -3.64 1.14
N THR A 332 -14.92 -3.16 0.28
CA THR A 332 -13.46 -3.35 0.39
C THR A 332 -12.79 -1.99 0.50
N TRP A 333 -11.92 -1.84 1.49
CA TRP A 333 -10.92 -0.79 1.59
C TRP A 333 -9.56 -1.42 1.28
N ILE A 334 -8.82 -0.86 0.34
CA ILE A 334 -7.53 -1.38 -0.10
C ILE A 334 -6.61 -0.23 -0.46
N GLY A 335 -5.37 -0.24 0.02
CA GLY A 335 -4.46 0.86 -0.27
C GLY A 335 -3.07 0.76 0.31
N THR A 336 -2.53 1.92 0.66
CA THR A 336 -1.12 2.10 0.98
C THR A 336 -0.84 2.38 2.46
N SER A 337 -1.86 2.77 3.25
CA SER A 337 -1.69 3.18 4.65
C SER A 337 -1.50 2.03 5.61
N ASN A 338 -0.44 2.08 6.41
CA ASN A 338 -0.41 1.34 7.68
C ASN A 338 -1.40 1.95 8.68
N TRP A 339 -1.86 1.15 9.64
CA TRP A 339 -2.81 1.58 10.66
C TRP A 339 -2.12 2.13 11.89
N SER A 340 -1.54 3.32 11.72
CA SER A 340 -0.96 4.10 12.82
C SER A 340 -1.05 5.59 12.53
N GLY A 341 -0.92 6.42 13.55
CA GLY A 341 -0.80 7.87 13.39
C GLY A 341 0.44 8.23 12.57
N GLY A 342 0.33 9.27 11.76
CA GLY A 342 1.34 9.67 10.79
C GLY A 342 1.11 9.12 9.37
N TYR A 343 0.32 8.03 9.21
CA TYR A 343 0.00 7.49 7.88
C TYR A 343 -1.30 8.04 7.30
N LEU A 344 -2.37 8.09 8.10
CA LEU A 344 -3.70 8.54 7.65
C LEU A 344 -3.88 10.07 7.72
N ASP A 345 -3.02 10.76 8.44
CA ASP A 345 -3.12 12.20 8.75
C ASP A 345 -2.01 13.03 8.10
N ASN A 346 -0.74 12.59 8.14
CA ASN A 346 0.40 13.42 7.75
C ASN A 346 1.13 12.92 6.49
N SER A 347 1.11 11.62 6.21
CA SER A 347 1.80 11.06 5.06
C SER A 347 0.92 11.04 3.81
N ARG A 348 1.53 11.14 2.63
CA ARG A 348 0.82 10.89 1.38
C ARG A 348 0.54 9.40 1.27
N ASN A 349 -0.71 9.05 1.41
CA ASN A 349 -1.26 7.73 1.15
C ASN A 349 -2.53 7.83 0.31
N MET A 350 -2.94 6.69 -0.25
CA MET A 350 -4.15 6.56 -1.05
C MET A 350 -4.82 5.22 -0.79
N GLU A 351 -6.14 5.22 -0.76
CA GLU A 351 -6.94 4.02 -0.62
C GLU A 351 -8.16 4.06 -1.55
N MET A 352 -8.52 2.89 -2.08
CA MET A 352 -9.78 2.68 -2.79
C MET A 352 -10.83 2.10 -1.86
N ILE A 353 -12.02 2.67 -1.88
CA ILE A 353 -13.23 2.08 -1.32
C ILE A 353 -14.06 1.53 -2.48
N LEU A 354 -14.30 0.22 -2.47
CA LEU A 354 -15.05 -0.50 -3.48
C LEU A 354 -16.32 -1.10 -2.85
N ASN A 355 -17.48 -0.53 -3.18
CA ASN A 355 -18.79 -1.06 -2.79
C ASN A 355 -19.21 -2.13 -3.81
N ASN A 356 -18.55 -3.27 -3.79
CA ASN A 356 -18.76 -4.33 -4.75
C ASN A 356 -18.63 -5.70 -4.07
N GLY A 357 -19.74 -6.43 -3.98
CA GLY A 357 -19.78 -7.72 -3.31
C GLY A 357 -18.90 -8.78 -3.95
N ALA A 358 -18.70 -8.76 -5.28
CA ALA A 358 -17.82 -9.72 -5.95
C ALA A 358 -16.34 -9.44 -5.63
N MET A 359 -15.92 -8.17 -5.63
CA MET A 359 -14.58 -7.80 -5.21
C MET A 359 -14.36 -8.16 -3.74
N THR A 360 -15.32 -7.81 -2.87
CA THR A 360 -15.24 -8.12 -1.44
C THR A 360 -15.15 -9.62 -1.18
N ALA A 361 -15.95 -10.43 -1.89
CA ALA A 361 -15.89 -11.88 -1.78
C ALA A 361 -14.54 -12.44 -2.24
N ARG A 362 -13.95 -11.87 -3.29
CA ARG A 362 -12.62 -12.32 -3.76
C ARG A 362 -11.50 -11.95 -2.79
N VAL A 363 -11.56 -10.75 -2.21
CA VAL A 363 -10.62 -10.30 -1.18
C VAL A 363 -10.80 -11.12 0.11
N ASP A 364 -12.05 -11.40 0.52
CA ASP A 364 -12.35 -12.29 1.64
C ASP A 364 -11.75 -13.69 1.46
N LYS A 365 -11.74 -14.21 0.23
CA LYS A 365 -11.11 -15.50 -0.07
C LYS A 365 -9.58 -15.47 0.14
N LEU A 366 -8.88 -14.39 -0.23
CA LEU A 366 -7.47 -14.20 0.10
C LEU A 366 -7.25 -14.10 1.61
N TYR A 367 -8.11 -13.33 2.28
CA TYR A 367 -8.07 -13.19 3.73
C TYR A 367 -8.21 -14.54 4.43
N GLU A 368 -9.21 -15.35 4.05
CA GLU A 368 -9.48 -16.66 4.63
C GLU A 368 -8.35 -17.66 4.36
N GLN A 369 -7.74 -17.60 3.18
CA GLN A 369 -6.58 -18.44 2.85
C GLN A 369 -5.42 -18.19 3.84
N LEU A 370 -5.10 -16.92 4.10
CA LEU A 370 -4.05 -16.57 5.06
C LEU A 370 -4.50 -16.83 6.50
N TRP A 371 -5.72 -16.45 6.86
CA TRP A 371 -6.27 -16.65 8.20
C TRP A 371 -6.25 -18.11 8.65
N ASN A 372 -6.54 -19.04 7.75
CA ASN A 372 -6.58 -20.48 8.00
C ASN A 372 -5.25 -21.19 7.73
N SER A 373 -4.24 -20.46 7.30
CA SER A 373 -2.92 -21.02 7.03
C SER A 373 -2.13 -21.28 8.31
N PRO A 374 -1.08 -22.12 8.26
CA PRO A 374 -0.17 -22.30 9.40
C PRO A 374 0.63 -21.04 9.74
N TYR A 375 0.62 -20.02 8.88
CA TYR A 375 1.34 -18.77 9.06
C TYR A 375 0.65 -17.80 10.01
N ALA A 376 -0.68 -17.95 10.21
CA ALA A 376 -1.49 -17.04 11.02
C ALA A 376 -1.88 -17.71 12.36
N GLN A 377 -1.23 -17.30 13.46
CA GLN A 377 -1.45 -17.86 14.78
C GLN A 377 -2.25 -16.90 15.66
N PRO A 378 -3.21 -17.41 16.50
CA PRO A 378 -3.93 -16.55 17.43
C PRO A 378 -2.99 -15.77 18.35
N LEU A 379 -3.28 -14.48 18.53
CA LEU A 379 -2.58 -13.67 19.51
C LEU A 379 -2.89 -14.20 20.92
N ARG A 380 -1.84 -14.42 21.71
CA ARG A 380 -1.93 -14.86 23.10
C ARG A 380 -1.68 -13.68 24.03
N ILE A 381 -2.65 -13.39 24.88
CA ILE A 381 -2.58 -12.26 25.82
C ILE A 381 -1.54 -12.54 26.93
N ASP A 382 -1.41 -13.80 27.32
CA ASP A 382 -0.51 -14.30 28.37
C ASP A 382 0.92 -14.58 27.91
N TYR A 383 1.23 -14.39 26.63
CA TYR A 383 2.53 -14.72 26.06
C TYR A 383 3.41 -13.47 25.89
N ASP A 384 4.67 -13.57 26.27
CA ASP A 384 5.68 -12.54 26.01
C ASP A 384 6.36 -12.77 24.66
N TYR A 385 5.97 -11.94 23.72
CA TYR A 385 6.49 -12.02 22.37
C TYR A 385 7.93 -11.51 22.29
N PRO A 386 8.83 -12.23 21.62
CA PRO A 386 10.19 -11.74 21.38
C PRO A 386 10.14 -10.48 20.48
N THR A 387 11.11 -9.60 20.68
CA THR A 387 11.24 -8.42 19.82
C THR A 387 11.64 -8.87 18.41
N PRO A 388 10.85 -8.54 17.37
CA PRO A 388 11.18 -8.91 16.01
C PRO A 388 12.40 -8.11 15.50
N VAL A 389 13.17 -8.73 14.61
CA VAL A 389 14.37 -8.14 13.99
C VAL A 389 14.24 -8.16 12.47
N PRO A 390 13.43 -7.26 11.86
CA PRO A 390 13.12 -7.28 10.42
C PRO A 390 14.37 -7.16 9.52
N GLY A 391 15.36 -6.41 9.96
CA GLY A 391 16.62 -6.19 9.23
C GLY A 391 17.74 -7.18 9.55
N GLY A 392 17.50 -8.12 10.46
CA GLY A 392 18.56 -8.99 11.00
C GLY A 392 19.22 -8.41 12.24
N THR A 393 20.46 -8.78 12.54
CA THR A 393 21.22 -8.24 13.67
C THR A 393 21.54 -6.76 13.47
N SER A 394 21.72 -6.01 14.57
CA SER A 394 21.97 -4.56 14.58
C SER A 394 23.16 -4.07 13.72
N GLU A 395 23.95 -4.96 13.20
CA GLU A 395 25.08 -4.67 12.29
C GLU A 395 24.66 -4.46 10.83
N GLY A 396 23.46 -4.84 10.43
CA GLY A 396 22.90 -4.66 9.06
C GLY A 396 22.20 -3.31 8.82
N LEU A 397 22.21 -2.40 9.79
CA LEU A 397 21.56 -1.08 9.72
C LEU A 397 22.57 0.09 9.70
N LYS A 398 23.82 -0.15 9.32
CA LYS A 398 24.81 0.91 9.14
C LYS A 398 24.93 1.32 7.67
#